data_cde5592334790d5100a6ff124c509a3e
#
_entry.id   cde5592334790d5100a6ff124c509a3e
#
_cell.length_a   1.000
_cell.length_b   1.000
_cell.length_c   1.000
_cell.angle_alpha   90.00
_cell.angle_beta   90.00
_cell.angle_gamma   90.00
#
_symmetry.space_group_name_H-M   'P 1'
#
loop_
_entity.id
_entity.type
_entity.pdbx_description
1 polymer ?
#
loop_
_entity_poly.entity_id
_entity_poly.type
_entity_poly.pdbx_seq_one_letter_code
_entity_poly.pdbx_strand_id
1 'polypeptide(L)'
;MDMPVNRFKQRLRSGEAQIGLWLGLADAYCAELAANAGFDWLLIDGEHAPNDLRSMLAQLQAVAPYASQAVIRPVIGDTALIKQVLDIGAQTLLVPMVESEDQAP
;
A
#
# COMPACT_ATOMS: atom_id res chain seq x y z
N MET A 1 11.77 -13.83 16.02
CA MET A 1 11.32 -12.75 15.13
C MET A 1 9.86 -12.47 15.39
N ASP A 2 9.52 -11.24 15.72
CA ASP A 2 8.14 -10.85 15.98
C ASP A 2 7.40 -10.62 14.65
N MET A 3 6.10 -10.90 14.68
CA MET A 3 5.25 -10.59 13.52
C MET A 3 5.12 -9.08 13.36
N PRO A 4 5.19 -8.57 12.13
CA PRO A 4 5.00 -7.14 11.91
C PRO A 4 3.59 -6.72 12.31
N VAL A 5 3.50 -5.53 12.89
CA VAL A 5 2.24 -4.95 13.32
C VAL A 5 1.74 -3.98 12.26
N ASN A 6 0.49 -4.14 11.83
CA ASN A 6 -0.15 -3.21 10.90
C ASN A 6 -0.70 -2.00 11.67
N ARG A 7 0.11 -0.93 11.75
CA ARG A 7 -0.25 0.29 12.49
C ARG A 7 -1.40 1.04 11.85
N PHE A 8 -1.48 1.02 10.53
CA PHE A 8 -2.60 1.64 9.81
C PHE A 8 -3.93 1.03 10.25
N LYS A 9 -3.99 -0.29 10.30
CA LYS A 9 -5.18 -1.02 10.76
C LYS A 9 -5.52 -0.71 12.21
N GLN A 10 -4.53 -0.67 13.08
CA GLN A 10 -4.74 -0.33 14.50
C GLN A 10 -5.33 1.07 14.65
N ARG A 11 -4.80 2.04 13.93
CA ARG A 11 -5.26 3.43 13.99
C ARG A 11 -6.67 3.59 13.41
N LEU A 12 -7.00 2.84 12.35
CA LEU A 12 -8.36 2.78 11.83
C LEU A 12 -9.34 2.28 12.88
N ARG A 13 -8.97 1.22 13.60
CA ARG A 13 -9.82 0.64 14.65
C ARG A 13 -10.02 1.57 15.84
N SER A 14 -9.05 2.40 16.14
CA SER A 14 -9.14 3.38 17.23
C SER A 14 -9.93 4.63 16.85
N GLY A 15 -10.35 4.75 15.58
CA GLY A 15 -11.07 5.92 15.09
C GLY A 15 -10.20 7.14 14.85
N GLU A 16 -8.88 6.96 14.83
CA GLU A 16 -7.93 8.05 14.61
C GLU A 16 -7.95 8.51 13.15
N ALA A 17 -8.05 9.82 12.93
CA ALA A 17 -7.99 10.38 11.59
C ALA A 17 -6.56 10.24 11.04
N GLN A 18 -6.46 9.76 9.80
CA GLN A 18 -5.17 9.57 9.13
C GLN A 18 -5.20 10.27 7.77
N ILE A 19 -4.13 11.00 7.48
CA ILE A 19 -3.99 11.74 6.23
C ILE A 19 -2.91 11.06 5.39
N GLY A 20 -3.26 10.72 4.16
CA GLY A 20 -2.36 10.04 3.25
C GLY A 20 -2.15 10.75 1.94
N LEU A 21 -1.26 10.19 1.13
CA LEU A 21 -0.93 10.70 -0.19
C LEU A 21 -0.93 9.56 -1.20
N TRP A 22 -1.42 9.85 -2.39
CA TRP A 22 -1.42 8.93 -3.52
C TRP A 22 -0.10 9.05 -4.28
N LEU A 23 0.63 7.94 -4.42
CA LEU A 23 1.91 7.91 -5.14
C LEU A 23 1.69 7.50 -6.60
N GLY A 24 1.57 8.47 -7.48
CA GLY A 24 1.36 8.24 -8.90
C GLY A 24 2.61 8.33 -9.78
N LEU A 25 3.77 8.67 -9.21
CA LEU A 25 5.00 8.89 -9.97
C LEU A 25 5.77 7.59 -10.26
N ALA A 26 5.41 6.49 -9.63
CA ALA A 26 5.99 5.16 -9.86
C ALA A 26 7.52 5.12 -9.69
N ASP A 27 8.04 5.86 -8.71
CA ASP A 27 9.46 6.01 -8.49
C ASP A 27 9.80 5.86 -7.00
N ALA A 28 10.80 5.02 -6.70
CA ALA A 28 11.21 4.76 -5.33
C ALA A 28 11.76 6.00 -4.62
N TYR A 29 12.50 6.83 -5.33
CA TYR A 29 13.05 8.06 -4.75
C TYR A 29 11.95 9.02 -4.34
N CYS A 30 10.93 9.18 -5.20
CA CYS A 30 9.76 10.02 -4.90
C CYS A 30 8.95 9.43 -3.73
N ALA A 31 8.83 8.12 -3.66
CA ALA A 31 8.15 7.44 -2.56
C ALA A 31 8.87 7.70 -1.22
N GLU A 32 10.19 7.64 -1.21
CA GLU A 32 10.99 7.93 -0.02
C GLU A 32 10.82 9.38 0.43
N LEU A 33 10.86 10.32 -0.51
CA LEU A 33 10.63 11.73 -0.23
C LEU A 33 9.27 11.95 0.43
N ALA A 34 8.22 11.33 -0.12
CA ALA A 34 6.87 11.40 0.43
C ALA A 34 6.78 10.75 1.81
N ALA A 35 7.48 9.63 2.03
CA ALA A 35 7.51 8.96 3.32
C ALA A 35 8.12 9.82 4.42
N ASN A 36 9.05 10.68 4.06
CA ASN A 36 9.69 11.61 4.99
C ASN A 36 8.87 12.87 5.25
N ALA A 37 7.78 13.08 4.51
CA ALA A 37 6.98 14.31 4.61
C ALA A 37 5.93 14.29 5.72
N GLY A 38 5.73 13.17 6.41
CA GLY A 38 4.85 13.09 7.57
C GLY A 38 3.44 12.58 7.31
N PHE A 39 3.17 12.04 6.12
CA PHE A 39 1.87 11.41 5.86
C PHE A 39 1.71 10.12 6.68
N ASP A 40 0.49 9.87 7.14
CA ASP A 40 0.19 8.66 7.91
C ASP A 40 0.23 7.41 7.03
N TRP A 41 -0.20 7.53 5.78
CA TRP A 41 -0.15 6.44 4.81
C TRP A 41 0.18 6.96 3.42
N LEU A 42 0.72 6.07 2.61
CA LEU A 42 1.06 6.33 1.21
C LEU A 42 0.49 5.22 0.36
N LEU A 43 -0.27 5.57 -0.68
CA LEU A 43 -0.85 4.57 -1.58
C LEU A 43 0.00 4.44 -2.84
N ILE A 44 0.58 3.27 -3.00
CA ILE A 44 1.32 2.88 -4.21
C ILE A 44 0.30 2.34 -5.19
N ASP A 45 0.07 3.05 -6.29
CA ASP A 45 -1.02 2.75 -7.20
C ASP A 45 -0.56 1.80 -8.31
N GLY A 46 -1.08 0.56 -8.30
CA GLY A 46 -0.83 -0.42 -9.33
C GLY A 46 -1.90 -0.43 -10.43
N GLU A 47 -2.96 0.38 -10.30
CA GLU A 47 -4.06 0.41 -11.25
C GLU A 47 -3.94 1.56 -12.27
N HIS A 48 -3.76 2.79 -11.79
CA HIS A 48 -3.77 3.98 -12.64
C HIS A 48 -2.44 4.74 -12.65
N ALA A 49 -1.36 4.13 -12.20
CA ALA A 49 -0.01 4.64 -12.32
C ALA A 49 0.86 3.59 -13.04
N PRO A 50 1.97 3.99 -13.67
CA PRO A 50 2.79 3.06 -14.45
C PRO A 50 3.67 2.17 -13.56
N ASN A 51 3.04 1.43 -12.65
CA ASN A 51 3.69 0.49 -11.74
C ASN A 51 3.54 -0.94 -12.21
N ASP A 52 4.55 -1.75 -11.90
CA ASP A 52 4.51 -3.20 -11.98
C ASP A 52 4.92 -3.77 -10.62
N LEU A 53 5.02 -5.10 -10.52
CA LEU A 53 5.38 -5.74 -9.25
C LEU A 53 6.77 -5.29 -8.77
N ARG A 54 7.73 -5.13 -9.67
CA ARG A 54 9.09 -4.72 -9.31
C ARG A 54 9.15 -3.27 -8.83
N SER A 55 8.45 -2.35 -9.49
CA SER A 55 8.44 -0.96 -9.06
C SER A 55 7.70 -0.79 -7.73
N MET A 56 6.65 -1.57 -7.50
CA MET A 56 5.96 -1.58 -6.20
C MET A 56 6.87 -2.10 -5.09
N LEU A 57 7.64 -3.15 -5.36
CA LEU A 57 8.63 -3.67 -4.40
C LEU A 57 9.66 -2.59 -4.03
N ALA A 58 10.20 -1.90 -5.02
CA ALA A 58 11.18 -0.84 -4.78
C ALA A 58 10.60 0.29 -3.92
N GLN A 59 9.35 0.66 -4.16
CA GLN A 59 8.69 1.69 -3.35
C GLN A 59 8.40 1.21 -1.93
N LEU A 60 7.97 -0.04 -1.75
CA LEU A 60 7.79 -0.63 -0.42
C LEU A 60 9.10 -0.61 0.37
N GLN A 61 10.21 -0.97 -0.27
CA GLN A 61 11.54 -0.93 0.35
C GLN A 61 11.94 0.49 0.74
N ALA A 62 11.66 1.46 -0.13
CA ALA A 62 12.00 2.85 0.12
C ALA A 62 11.21 3.45 1.28
N VAL A 63 9.95 3.05 1.44
CA VAL A 63 9.06 3.56 2.50
C VAL A 63 9.28 2.84 3.85
N ALA A 64 9.78 1.60 3.83
CA ALA A 64 9.87 0.75 5.00
C ALA A 64 10.53 1.37 6.23
N PRO A 65 11.63 2.15 6.12
CA PRO A 65 12.28 2.75 7.29
C PRO A 65 11.49 3.88 7.95
N TYR A 66 10.45 4.37 7.32
CA TYR A 66 9.71 5.56 7.77
C TYR A 66 8.43 5.17 8.49
N ALA A 67 7.85 6.15 9.21
CA ALA A 67 6.60 5.91 9.97
C ALA A 67 5.37 5.82 9.08
N SER A 68 5.39 6.39 7.86
CA SER A 68 4.29 6.29 6.90
C SER A 68 4.02 4.82 6.56
N GLN A 69 2.74 4.45 6.52
CA GLN A 69 2.34 3.08 6.22
C GLN A 69 1.99 2.96 4.73
N ALA A 70 2.54 1.95 4.07
CA ALA A 70 2.27 1.72 2.65
C ALA A 70 0.95 0.97 2.45
N VAL A 71 0.17 1.43 1.48
CA VAL A 71 -1.04 0.77 0.99
C VAL A 71 -0.83 0.51 -0.51
N ILE A 72 -1.16 -0.66 -1.00
CA ILE A 72 -1.07 -0.95 -2.43
C ILE A 72 -2.48 -1.12 -3.02
N ARG A 73 -2.74 -0.44 -4.14
CA ARG A 73 -3.91 -0.72 -4.95
C ARG A 73 -3.49 -1.62 -6.12
N PRO A 74 -3.85 -2.91 -6.13
CA PRO A 74 -3.57 -3.78 -7.26
C PRO A 74 -4.44 -3.39 -8.46
N VAL A 75 -4.04 -3.80 -9.66
CA VAL A 75 -4.80 -3.47 -10.88
C VAL A 75 -6.18 -4.11 -10.91
N ILE A 76 -6.33 -5.25 -10.25
CA ILE A 76 -7.59 -5.99 -10.16
C ILE A 76 -7.54 -6.88 -8.90
N GLY A 77 -8.71 -7.26 -8.39
CA GLY A 77 -8.83 -8.18 -7.26
C GLY A 77 -8.62 -9.64 -7.64
N ASP A 78 -7.50 -9.92 -8.28
CA ASP A 78 -7.12 -11.27 -8.71
C ASP A 78 -6.33 -11.99 -7.63
N THR A 79 -6.69 -13.24 -7.33
CA THR A 79 -6.06 -14.02 -6.26
C THR A 79 -4.55 -14.16 -6.45
N ALA A 80 -4.09 -14.46 -7.66
CA ALA A 80 -2.67 -14.62 -7.94
C ALA A 80 -1.91 -13.31 -7.77
N LEU A 81 -2.47 -12.20 -8.23
CA LEU A 81 -1.86 -10.88 -8.09
C LEU A 81 -1.80 -10.44 -6.63
N ILE A 82 -2.88 -10.61 -5.88
CA ILE A 82 -2.92 -10.31 -4.45
C ILE A 82 -1.85 -11.10 -3.71
N LYS A 83 -1.72 -12.38 -4.02
CA LYS A 83 -0.70 -13.25 -3.44
C LYS A 83 0.71 -12.70 -3.69
N GLN A 84 1.02 -12.30 -4.92
CA GLN A 84 2.32 -11.72 -5.26
C GLN A 84 2.59 -10.41 -4.53
N VAL A 85 1.58 -9.55 -4.43
CA VAL A 85 1.70 -8.26 -3.74
C VAL A 85 1.95 -8.46 -2.25
N LEU A 86 1.30 -9.44 -1.63
CA LEU A 86 1.55 -9.79 -0.22
C LEU A 86 2.96 -10.36 -0.04
N ASP A 87 3.44 -11.17 -1.00
CA ASP A 87 4.77 -11.78 -0.93
C ASP A 87 5.89 -10.73 -0.95
N ILE A 88 5.70 -9.61 -1.65
CA ILE A 88 6.71 -8.54 -1.69
C ILE A 88 6.64 -7.60 -0.48
N GLY A 89 5.73 -7.84 0.46
CA GLY A 89 5.71 -7.15 1.75
C GLY A 89 4.52 -6.21 1.99
N ALA A 90 3.54 -6.17 1.10
CA ALA A 90 2.34 -5.37 1.34
C ALA A 90 1.55 -5.94 2.52
N GLN A 91 1.06 -5.07 3.39
CA GLN A 91 0.22 -5.46 4.53
C GLN A 91 -1.20 -4.93 4.40
N THR A 92 -1.40 -3.91 3.60
CA THR A 92 -2.68 -3.23 3.41
C THR A 92 -2.93 -3.04 1.91
N LEU A 93 -4.09 -3.47 1.46
CA LEU A 93 -4.49 -3.39 0.06
C LEU A 93 -5.77 -2.59 -0.09
N LEU A 94 -5.87 -1.82 -1.17
CA LEU A 94 -7.10 -1.19 -1.62
C LEU A 94 -7.53 -1.88 -2.91
N VAL A 95 -8.40 -2.87 -2.80
CA VAL A 95 -8.84 -3.68 -3.95
C VAL A 95 -9.91 -2.91 -4.73
N PRO A 96 -9.67 -2.63 -6.03
CA PRO A 96 -10.60 -1.83 -6.83
C PRO A 96 -11.77 -2.65 -7.36
N MET A 97 -12.83 -1.95 -7.76
CA MET A 97 -13.96 -2.49 -8.52
C MET A 97 -14.69 -3.64 -7.83
N VAL A 98 -14.77 -3.60 -6.50
CA VAL A 98 -15.58 -4.54 -5.73
C VAL A 98 -17.02 -4.00 -5.73
N GLU A 99 -17.94 -4.74 -6.35
CA GLU A 99 -19.31 -4.28 -6.59
C GLU A 99 -20.36 -5.09 -5.85
N SER A 100 -19.99 -6.21 -5.21
CA SER A 100 -20.93 -7.07 -4.50
C SER A 100 -20.27 -7.75 -3.30
N GLU A 101 -21.10 -8.27 -2.39
CA GLU A 101 -20.63 -9.04 -1.24
C GLU A 101 -19.85 -10.29 -1.66
N ASP A 102 -20.25 -10.92 -2.75
CA ASP A 102 -19.58 -12.12 -3.25
C ASP A 102 -18.13 -11.86 -3.68
N GLN A 103 -17.85 -10.63 -4.13
CA GLN A 103 -16.51 -10.22 -4.52
C GLN A 103 -15.62 -9.85 -3.33
N ALA A 104 -16.22 -9.59 -2.17
CA ALA A 104 -15.53 -9.21 -0.94
C ALA A 104 -15.99 -10.05 0.24
N PRO A 105 -15.82 -11.37 0.19
CA PRO A 105 -16.25 -12.25 1.26
C PRO A 105 -15.44 -12.11 2.55
#